data_b7e9f977da6b54d0a848b2f0cb59f6c1
#
_entry.id   b7e9f977da6b54d0a848b2f0cb59f6c1
#
_cell.length_a   1.000
_cell.length_b   1.000
_cell.length_c   1.000
_cell.angle_alpha   90.00
_cell.angle_beta   90.00
_cell.angle_gamma   90.00
#
_symmetry.space_group_name_H-M   'P 1'
#
loop_
_entity.id
_entity.type
_entity.pdbx_description
1 polymer ?
#
loop_
_entity_poly.entity_id
_entity_poly.type
_entity_poly.pdbx_seq_one_letter_code
_entity_poly.pdbx_strand_id
1 'polypeptide(L)'
;MVLGLKRLMHKENFVKDVEVNIYDDVMDINLIDQKGNYIDKDNLSKGEQQLYATALLKALVDESGIEFPVFIDSPLQKFDKDHSRNIIQEFYPNISNQVVLFPLLEKELTEKEYELMKPNLSQVYMIEHTEKDSAFKQYKMNQLFKAFKKDDHVHAH
;
A
#
# COMPACT_ATOMS: atom_id res chain seq x y z
N MET A 1 10.00 0.50 13.97
CA MET A 1 9.04 -0.54 13.56
C MET A 1 7.70 -0.47 14.31
N VAL A 2 7.64 -0.54 15.65
CA VAL A 2 6.38 -0.50 16.45
C VAL A 2 5.53 0.74 16.18
N LEU A 3 6.15 1.93 16.11
CA LEU A 3 5.45 3.20 15.83
C LEU A 3 4.79 3.22 14.44
N GLY A 4 5.43 2.62 13.43
CA GLY A 4 4.87 2.53 12.09
C GLY A 4 3.64 1.61 12.04
N LEU A 5 3.71 0.45 12.66
CA LEU A 5 2.60 -0.49 12.78
C LEU A 5 1.40 0.12 13.52
N LYS A 6 1.64 0.79 14.66
CA LYS A 6 0.57 1.45 15.43
C LYS A 6 -0.13 2.56 14.67
N ARG A 7 0.59 3.34 13.86
CA ARG A 7 0.00 4.39 13.01
C ARG A 7 -0.86 3.83 11.88
N LEU A 8 -0.50 2.67 11.35
CA LEU A 8 -1.22 2.05 10.24
C LEU A 8 -2.44 1.25 10.70
N MET A 9 -2.36 0.64 11.87
CA MET A 9 -3.46 -0.16 12.42
C MET A 9 -4.37 0.72 13.26
N HIS A 10 -5.57 0.99 12.76
CA HIS A 10 -6.60 1.81 13.43
C HIS A 10 -7.03 1.29 14.81
N LYS A 11 -6.74 0.03 15.10
CA LYS A 11 -6.93 -0.56 16.42
C LYS A 11 -5.65 -0.34 17.23
N GLU A 12 -5.59 0.73 17.99
CA GLU A 12 -4.52 0.99 18.98
C GLU A 12 -4.28 -0.21 19.93
N ASN A 13 -5.17 -1.18 19.94
CA ASN A 13 -5.18 -2.31 20.86
C ASN A 13 -4.77 -3.64 20.24
N PHE A 14 -4.43 -3.72 18.96
CA PHE A 14 -4.13 -5.02 18.34
C PHE A 14 -2.69 -5.45 18.59
N VAL A 15 -1.72 -4.60 18.31
CA VAL A 15 -0.30 -4.87 18.55
C VAL A 15 0.21 -3.92 19.61
N LYS A 16 0.65 -4.45 20.74
CA LYS A 16 1.30 -3.70 21.81
C LYS A 16 2.77 -3.51 21.52
N ASP A 17 3.43 -4.59 21.09
CA ASP A 17 4.87 -4.60 20.87
C ASP A 17 5.28 -5.53 19.74
N VAL A 18 6.51 -5.40 19.29
CA VAL A 18 7.13 -6.24 18.27
C VAL A 18 8.48 -6.71 18.79
N GLU A 19 8.65 -8.01 18.87
CA GLU A 19 9.91 -8.64 19.24
C GLU A 19 10.63 -9.12 17.98
N VAL A 20 11.89 -8.79 17.86
CA VAL A 20 12.75 -9.22 16.74
C VAL A 20 13.82 -10.10 17.28
N ASN A 21 13.80 -11.36 16.89
CA ASN A 21 14.80 -12.38 17.26
C ASN A 21 15.66 -12.69 16.05
N ILE A 22 16.96 -12.62 16.21
CA ILE A 22 17.93 -12.93 15.15
C ILE A 22 18.73 -14.16 15.61
N TYR A 23 18.60 -15.24 14.85
CA TYR A 23 19.31 -16.51 15.06
C TYR A 23 20.08 -16.84 13.78
N ASP A 24 21.40 -16.79 13.81
CA ASP A 24 22.25 -16.97 12.64
C ASP A 24 21.80 -16.10 11.46
N ASP A 25 21.28 -16.72 10.40
CA ASP A 25 20.81 -16.02 9.20
C ASP A 25 19.27 -15.84 9.15
N VAL A 26 18.57 -16.15 10.25
CA VAL A 26 17.10 -16.07 10.32
C VAL A 26 16.68 -14.91 11.21
N MET A 27 15.84 -14.03 10.68
CA MET A 27 15.16 -13.00 11.45
C MET A 27 13.72 -13.43 11.69
N ASP A 28 13.35 -13.65 12.96
CA ASP A 28 11.98 -13.92 13.37
C ASP A 28 11.38 -12.68 14.03
N ILE A 29 10.21 -12.26 13.55
CA ILE A 29 9.51 -11.07 14.02
C ILE A 29 8.18 -11.50 14.63
N ASN A 30 8.04 -11.31 15.91
CA ASN A 30 6.86 -11.68 16.68
C ASN A 30 6.05 -10.44 17.05
N LEU A 31 4.74 -10.49 16.78
CA LEU A 31 3.79 -9.47 17.21
C LEU A 31 3.26 -9.85 18.60
N ILE A 32 3.16 -8.89 19.49
CA ILE A 32 2.69 -9.09 20.88
C ILE A 32 1.41 -8.31 21.08
N ASP A 33 0.37 -8.97 21.60
CA ASP A 33 -0.91 -8.37 21.90
C ASP A 33 -0.88 -7.55 23.22
N GLN A 34 -2.01 -6.91 23.56
CA GLN A 34 -2.13 -6.10 24.78
C GLN A 34 -1.98 -6.93 26.07
N LYS A 35 -2.19 -8.25 26.01
CA LYS A 35 -2.06 -9.17 27.13
C LYS A 35 -0.65 -9.74 27.27
N GLY A 36 0.24 -9.44 26.31
CA GLY A 36 1.60 -9.97 26.27
C GLY A 36 1.74 -11.32 25.60
N ASN A 37 0.73 -11.79 24.85
CA ASN A 37 0.80 -13.04 24.10
C ASN A 37 1.28 -12.79 22.69
N TYR A 38 1.96 -13.78 22.10
CA TYR A 38 2.29 -13.76 20.70
C TYR A 38 1.02 -13.87 19.83
N ILE A 39 0.93 -13.00 18.84
CA ILE A 39 -0.13 -13.05 17.84
C ILE A 39 0.30 -14.02 16.76
N ASP A 40 -0.50 -15.04 16.52
CA ASP A 40 -0.31 -15.97 15.43
C ASP A 40 -0.57 -15.24 14.09
N LYS A 41 0.48 -15.11 13.27
CA LYS A 41 0.42 -14.42 11.98
C LYS A 41 -0.54 -15.09 10.99
N ASP A 42 -0.75 -16.39 11.11
CA ASP A 42 -1.66 -17.16 10.25
C ASP A 42 -3.14 -16.83 10.54
N ASN A 43 -3.43 -16.37 11.75
CA ASN A 43 -4.76 -15.95 12.17
C ASN A 43 -5.09 -14.48 11.85
N LEU A 44 -4.16 -13.73 11.26
CA LEU A 44 -4.40 -12.37 10.79
C LEU A 44 -5.36 -12.37 9.60
N SER A 45 -6.31 -11.42 9.60
CA SER A 45 -7.10 -11.13 8.40
C SER A 45 -6.19 -10.72 7.23
N LYS A 46 -6.67 -10.84 6.00
CA LYS A 46 -5.87 -10.48 4.82
C LYS A 46 -5.42 -9.01 4.81
N GLY A 47 -6.26 -8.11 5.34
CA GLY A 47 -5.90 -6.71 5.52
C GLY A 47 -4.79 -6.53 6.57
N GLU A 48 -4.89 -7.21 7.70
CA GLU A 48 -3.85 -7.17 8.76
C GLU A 48 -2.53 -7.78 8.29
N GLN A 49 -2.55 -8.88 7.51
CA GLN A 49 -1.35 -9.44 6.89
C GLN A 49 -0.67 -8.44 5.95
N GLN A 50 -1.47 -7.73 5.15
CA GLN A 50 -0.94 -6.71 4.24
C GLN A 50 -0.37 -5.51 5.01
N LEU A 51 -1.05 -5.03 6.06
CA LEU A 51 -0.52 -3.98 6.94
C LEU A 51 0.80 -4.38 7.60
N TYR A 52 0.88 -5.61 8.09
CA TYR A 52 2.10 -6.15 8.67
C TYR A 52 3.25 -6.17 7.66
N ALA A 53 3.02 -6.73 6.47
CA ALA A 53 4.02 -6.77 5.41
C ALA A 53 4.49 -5.36 5.00
N THR A 54 3.55 -4.43 4.91
CA THR A 54 3.80 -3.03 4.56
C THR A 54 4.64 -2.31 5.62
N ALA A 55 4.31 -2.51 6.90
CA ALA A 55 5.08 -1.94 8.01
C ALA A 55 6.48 -2.55 8.13
N LEU A 56 6.61 -3.83 7.85
CA LEU A 56 7.91 -4.51 7.77
C LEU A 56 8.77 -3.93 6.64
N LEU A 57 8.19 -3.77 5.45
CA LEU A 57 8.88 -3.13 4.33
C LEU A 57 9.39 -1.74 4.70
N LYS A 58 8.55 -0.90 5.32
CA LYS A 58 8.96 0.43 5.81
C LYS A 58 10.12 0.34 6.80
N ALA A 59 10.07 -0.59 7.74
CA ALA A 59 11.13 -0.76 8.72
C ALA A 59 12.45 -1.18 8.06
N LEU A 60 12.40 -2.07 7.07
CA LEU A 60 13.59 -2.51 6.33
C LEU A 60 14.17 -1.37 5.47
N VAL A 61 13.33 -0.56 4.82
CA VAL A 61 13.77 0.63 4.08
C VAL A 61 14.49 1.60 5.01
N ASP A 62 13.89 1.92 6.16
CA ASP A 62 14.46 2.87 7.13
C ASP A 62 15.79 2.35 7.72
N GLU A 63 15.87 1.06 8.02
CA GLU A 63 17.05 0.46 8.64
C GLU A 63 18.21 0.27 7.66
N SER A 64 17.90 0.00 6.39
CA SER A 64 18.90 -0.23 5.35
C SER A 64 19.76 1.02 5.08
N GLY A 65 19.21 2.21 5.31
CA GLY A 65 19.83 3.47 4.93
C GLY A 65 20.01 3.65 3.42
N ILE A 66 19.41 2.77 2.61
CA ILE A 66 19.50 2.77 1.15
C ILE A 66 18.23 3.39 0.58
N GLU A 67 18.39 4.42 -0.21
CA GLU A 67 17.30 5.03 -0.97
C GLU A 67 17.07 4.23 -2.25
N PHE A 68 15.97 3.48 -2.31
CA PHE A 68 15.56 2.75 -3.50
C PHE A 68 14.07 2.97 -3.79
N PRO A 69 13.66 2.89 -5.07
CA PRO A 69 12.26 3.01 -5.41
C PRO A 69 11.46 1.81 -4.92
N VAL A 70 10.27 2.07 -4.39
CA VAL A 70 9.33 1.04 -3.93
C VAL A 70 8.20 0.90 -4.93
N PHE A 71 7.96 -0.33 -5.39
CA PHE A 71 6.89 -0.69 -6.31
C PHE A 71 5.85 -1.52 -5.57
N ILE A 72 4.59 -1.11 -5.61
CA ILE A 72 3.50 -1.77 -4.90
C ILE A 72 2.38 -2.09 -5.90
N ASP A 73 2.18 -3.39 -6.11
CA ASP A 73 1.06 -3.90 -6.89
C ASP A 73 -0.17 -4.05 -6.00
N SER A 74 -1.33 -3.73 -6.55
CA SER A 74 -2.62 -3.81 -5.86
C SER A 74 -2.62 -3.17 -4.46
N PRO A 75 -2.24 -1.87 -4.37
CA PRO A 75 -1.91 -1.22 -3.10
C PRO A 75 -3.07 -1.10 -2.11
N LEU A 76 -4.32 -1.19 -2.57
CA LEU A 76 -5.51 -0.99 -1.73
C LEU A 76 -6.46 -2.19 -1.69
N GLN A 77 -6.17 -3.28 -2.39
CA GLN A 77 -7.10 -4.38 -2.67
C GLN A 77 -7.74 -5.03 -1.42
N LYS A 78 -7.04 -5.04 -0.30
CA LYS A 78 -7.46 -5.76 0.91
C LYS A 78 -7.79 -4.85 2.09
N PHE A 79 -7.79 -3.56 1.87
CA PHE A 79 -8.08 -2.59 2.91
C PHE A 79 -9.55 -2.15 2.88
N ASP A 80 -10.13 -1.95 4.06
CA ASP A 80 -11.35 -1.19 4.20
C ASP A 80 -11.10 0.32 3.96
N LYS A 81 -12.16 1.11 3.95
CA LYS A 81 -12.09 2.54 3.61
C LYS A 81 -11.26 3.37 4.60
N ASP A 82 -11.27 2.98 5.88
CA ASP A 82 -10.55 3.72 6.92
C ASP A 82 -9.06 3.40 6.86
N HIS A 83 -8.71 2.13 6.68
CA HIS A 83 -7.33 1.71 6.45
C HIS A 83 -6.75 2.27 5.14
N SER A 84 -7.53 2.23 4.04
CA SER A 84 -7.12 2.82 2.75
C SER A 84 -6.76 4.29 2.89
N ARG A 85 -7.56 5.07 3.63
CA ARG A 85 -7.30 6.49 3.85
C ARG A 85 -5.97 6.72 4.57
N ASN A 86 -5.72 6.00 5.65
CA ASN A 86 -4.47 6.16 6.42
C ASN A 86 -3.24 5.76 5.62
N ILE A 87 -3.34 4.67 4.85
CA ILE A 87 -2.25 4.22 3.99
C ILE A 87 -1.94 5.24 2.91
N ILE A 88 -2.96 5.80 2.26
CA ILE A 88 -2.81 6.83 1.23
C ILE A 88 -2.16 8.10 1.79
N GLN A 89 -2.61 8.56 2.94
CA GLN A 89 -2.20 9.86 3.48
C GLN A 89 -0.91 9.80 4.28
N GLU A 90 -0.68 8.72 5.03
CA GLU A 90 0.39 8.63 6.01
C GLU A 90 1.51 7.67 5.62
N PHE A 91 1.18 6.59 4.91
CA PHE A 91 2.14 5.54 4.63
C PHE A 91 2.86 5.73 3.30
N TYR A 92 2.13 5.74 2.17
CA TYR A 92 2.75 5.82 0.85
C TYR A 92 3.64 7.05 0.64
N PRO A 93 3.27 8.25 1.11
CA PRO A 93 4.15 9.41 0.96
C PRO A 93 5.46 9.33 1.76
N ASN A 94 5.52 8.42 2.76
CA ASN A 94 6.62 8.36 3.71
C ASN A 94 7.43 7.05 3.66
N ILE A 95 7.10 6.13 2.75
CA ILE A 95 7.81 4.84 2.71
C ILE A 95 9.16 4.94 2.02
N SER A 96 9.28 5.76 0.97
CA SER A 96 10.50 5.97 0.20
C SER A 96 10.43 7.30 -0.55
N ASN A 97 11.56 7.77 -1.03
CA ASN A 97 11.66 8.99 -1.87
C ASN A 97 10.98 8.81 -3.25
N GLN A 98 10.86 7.57 -3.70
CA GLN A 98 10.11 7.24 -4.93
C GLN A 98 9.20 6.04 -4.69
N VAL A 99 7.91 6.24 -4.87
CA VAL A 99 6.90 5.18 -4.74
C VAL A 99 6.10 5.09 -6.02
N VAL A 100 5.98 3.89 -6.56
CA VAL A 100 5.20 3.57 -7.75
C VAL A 100 4.08 2.61 -7.34
N LEU A 101 2.84 3.01 -7.56
CA LEU A 101 1.65 2.23 -7.21
C LEU A 101 0.95 1.78 -8.49
N PHE A 102 0.51 0.51 -8.52
CA PHE A 102 -0.24 -0.10 -9.61
C PHE A 102 -1.65 -0.47 -9.17
N PRO A 103 -2.56 0.49 -8.92
CA PRO A 103 -3.92 0.18 -8.51
C PRO A 103 -4.80 -0.19 -9.71
N LEU A 104 -5.80 -1.04 -9.47
CA LEU A 104 -6.89 -1.28 -10.40
C LEU A 104 -7.96 -0.20 -10.21
N LEU A 105 -8.17 0.62 -11.23
CA LEU A 105 -9.17 1.69 -11.18
C LEU A 105 -10.59 1.12 -11.02
N GLU A 106 -11.42 1.80 -10.25
CA GLU A 106 -12.81 1.46 -9.87
C GLU A 106 -12.95 0.17 -9.03
N LYS A 107 -12.05 -0.78 -9.15
CA LYS A 107 -12.07 -2.03 -8.36
C LYS A 107 -11.39 -1.86 -7.01
N GLU A 108 -10.31 -1.12 -6.98
CA GLU A 108 -9.42 -0.96 -5.85
C GLU A 108 -9.21 0.51 -5.49
N LEU A 109 -8.96 1.35 -6.49
CA LEU A 109 -8.80 2.80 -6.34
C LEU A 109 -10.03 3.51 -6.90
N THR A 110 -10.90 3.99 -6.02
CA THR A 110 -12.05 4.82 -6.40
C THR A 110 -11.62 6.27 -6.68
N GLU A 111 -12.48 7.03 -7.37
CA GLU A 111 -12.23 8.45 -7.63
C GLU A 111 -12.03 9.26 -6.33
N LYS A 112 -12.74 8.89 -5.26
CA LYS A 112 -12.63 9.53 -3.94
C LYS A 112 -11.25 9.29 -3.30
N GLU A 113 -10.76 8.08 -3.33
CA GLU A 113 -9.42 7.73 -2.83
C GLU A 113 -8.32 8.36 -3.68
N TYR A 114 -8.53 8.43 -4.99
CA TYR A 114 -7.62 9.12 -5.90
C TYR A 114 -7.50 10.62 -5.57
N GLU A 115 -8.61 11.28 -5.25
CA GLU A 115 -8.57 12.68 -4.80
C GLU A 115 -7.71 12.86 -3.53
N LEU A 116 -7.74 11.89 -2.62
CA LEU A 116 -6.88 11.90 -1.41
C LEU A 116 -5.40 11.71 -1.75
N MET A 117 -5.09 10.97 -2.83
CA MET A 117 -3.70 10.75 -3.27
C MET A 117 -3.10 11.95 -4.00
N LYS A 118 -3.91 12.73 -4.71
CA LYS A 118 -3.46 13.82 -5.60
C LYS A 118 -2.41 14.75 -5.01
N PRO A 119 -2.50 15.21 -3.75
CA PRO A 119 -1.49 16.11 -3.17
C PRO A 119 -0.06 15.53 -3.16
N ASN A 120 0.06 14.20 -3.14
CA ASN A 120 1.32 13.48 -3.06
C ASN A 120 1.75 12.84 -4.40
N LEU A 121 0.93 12.97 -5.46
CA LEU A 121 1.26 12.44 -6.78
C LEU A 121 2.15 13.41 -7.55
N SER A 122 3.23 12.92 -8.13
CA SER A 122 4.05 13.65 -9.09
C SER A 122 3.60 13.40 -10.53
N GLN A 123 3.26 12.17 -10.87
CA GLN A 123 2.87 11.75 -12.20
C GLN A 123 1.84 10.63 -12.15
N VAL A 124 1.01 10.54 -13.18
CA VAL A 124 0.04 9.45 -13.37
C VAL A 124 0.10 8.92 -14.79
N TYR A 125 0.01 7.61 -14.90
CA TYR A 125 0.03 6.89 -16.16
C TYR A 125 -1.12 5.90 -16.19
N MET A 126 -1.62 5.59 -17.36
CA MET A 126 -2.51 4.47 -17.62
C MET A 126 -1.78 3.47 -18.52
N ILE A 127 -1.96 2.19 -18.23
CA ILE A 127 -1.49 1.12 -19.10
C ILE A 127 -2.60 0.87 -20.11
N GLU A 128 -2.35 1.24 -21.34
CA GLU A 128 -3.26 1.01 -22.45
C GLU A 128 -2.83 -0.24 -23.20
N HIS A 129 -3.77 -1.15 -23.43
CA HIS A 129 -3.55 -2.38 -24.17
C HIS A 129 -4.15 -2.24 -25.58
N THR A 130 -3.38 -2.63 -26.58
CA THR A 130 -3.83 -2.82 -27.95
C THR A 130 -3.79 -4.30 -28.30
N GLU A 131 -4.31 -4.70 -29.45
CA GLU A 131 -4.21 -6.10 -29.90
C GLU A 131 -2.78 -6.61 -30.06
N LYS A 132 -1.80 -5.71 -30.19
CA LYS A 132 -0.40 -6.04 -30.50
C LYS A 132 0.57 -5.73 -29.36
N ASP A 133 0.29 -4.71 -28.56
CA ASP A 133 1.22 -4.21 -27.55
C ASP A 133 0.52 -3.55 -26.37
N SER A 134 1.31 -3.15 -25.39
CA SER A 134 0.88 -2.39 -24.22
C SER A 134 1.80 -1.18 -24.05
N ALA A 135 1.23 -0.03 -23.75
CA ALA A 135 1.97 1.21 -23.58
C ALA A 135 1.57 1.94 -22.30
N PHE A 136 2.56 2.59 -21.67
CA PHE A 136 2.32 3.55 -20.59
C PHE A 136 2.03 4.91 -21.20
N LYS A 137 0.84 5.42 -20.97
CA LYS A 137 0.45 6.76 -21.44
C LYS A 137 0.26 7.69 -20.26
N GLN A 138 0.99 8.80 -20.27
CA GLN A 138 0.91 9.81 -19.24
C GLN A 138 -0.37 10.63 -19.37
N TYR A 139 -1.02 10.88 -18.24
CA TYR A 139 -2.22 11.71 -18.14
C TYR A 139 -2.00 12.88 -17.18
N LYS A 140 -2.77 13.96 -17.37
CA LYS A 140 -2.90 14.98 -16.34
C LYS A 140 -3.70 14.41 -15.18
N MET A 141 -3.32 14.73 -13.94
CA MET A 141 -3.95 14.16 -12.74
C MET A 141 -5.48 14.33 -12.71
N ASN A 142 -6.02 15.45 -13.20
CA ASN A 142 -7.45 15.72 -13.25
C ASN A 142 -8.17 15.07 -14.44
N GLN A 143 -7.48 14.33 -15.29
CA GLN A 143 -8.03 13.70 -16.49
C GLN A 143 -8.03 12.18 -16.45
N LEU A 144 -7.29 11.55 -15.51
CA LEU A 144 -7.12 10.09 -15.46
C LEU A 144 -8.46 9.35 -15.43
N PHE A 145 -9.31 9.62 -14.43
CA PHE A 145 -10.61 8.98 -14.30
C PHE A 145 -11.60 9.30 -15.42
N LYS A 146 -11.50 10.50 -16.00
CA LYS A 146 -12.32 10.87 -17.17
C LYS A 146 -11.91 10.08 -18.42
N ALA A 147 -10.61 9.83 -18.59
CA ALA A 147 -10.10 9.02 -19.68
C ALA A 147 -10.51 7.57 -19.50
N PHE A 148 -10.31 7.00 -18.31
CA PHE A 148 -10.67 5.62 -17.97
C PHE A 148 -12.17 5.34 -18.25
N LYS A 149 -13.07 6.19 -17.77
CA LYS A 149 -14.52 6.04 -17.99
C LYS A 149 -14.93 6.15 -19.47
N LYS A 150 -14.16 6.83 -20.30
CA LYS A 150 -14.43 6.85 -21.75
C LYS A 150 -14.03 5.56 -22.43
N ASP A 151 -12.91 4.97 -22.02
CA ASP A 151 -12.41 3.71 -22.61
C ASP A 151 -13.29 2.53 -22.21
N ASP A 152 -13.80 2.45 -20.98
CA ASP A 152 -14.75 1.41 -20.55
C ASP A 152 -16.04 1.41 -21.37
N HIS A 153 -16.52 2.56 -21.83
CA HIS A 153 -17.70 2.64 -22.69
C HIS A 153 -17.45 2.19 -24.14
N VAL A 154 -16.21 2.11 -24.58
CA VAL A 154 -15.85 1.65 -25.95
C VAL A 154 -15.71 0.14 -26.01
N HIS A 155 -15.37 -0.51 -24.90
CA HIS A 155 -15.18 -1.99 -24.81
C HIS A 155 -16.40 -2.75 -24.27
N ALA A 156 -17.51 -2.07 -23.99
CA ALA A 156 -18.77 -2.67 -23.48
C ALA A 156 -19.80 -2.99 -24.59
N HIS A 157 -19.34 -3.18 -25.86
CA HIS A 157 -20.20 -3.57 -26.98
C HIS A 157 -19.66 -4.81 -27.68
#